data_284951711f5e9e7906964fbb4436faff
#
_entry.id   284951711f5e9e7906964fbb4436faff
#
_cell.length_a   1.000
_cell.length_b   1.000
_cell.length_c   1.000
_cell.angle_alpha   90.00
_cell.angle_beta   90.00
_cell.angle_gamma   90.00
#
_symmetry.space_group_name_H-M   'P 1'
#
loop_
_entity.id
_entity.type
_entity.pdbx_description
1 polymer ?
#
loop_
_entity_poly.entity_id
_entity_poly.type
_entity_poly.pdbx_seq_one_letter_code
_entity_poly.pdbx_strand_id
1 'polypeptide(L)'
;LVVVDTATHWSRAGQGVLMILMEVGGLGFMSTATFLLVIITQRVTVANQLIMREFLGISRRSGLLRLSIQVVSISLFFQLVGFLIFLWRFLPIFEPSEAVWQALFLAVSGFNNAGFNIIPESASMVLFRKEMWILGCLTALIIVGGISYSILAEFARFKRFSRFSLDSRMVIVLSLVLWLLGAMVFFVSEFGNEATLK
;
A
#
# COMPACT_ATOMS: atom_id res chain seq x y z
N LEU A 1 -5.77 -14.94 6.59
CA LEU A 1 -5.80 -16.03 5.58
C LEU A 1 -4.41 -16.53 5.24
N VAL A 2 -3.56 -16.74 6.23
CA VAL A 2 -2.21 -17.25 6.03
C VAL A 2 -2.27 -18.76 6.27
N VAL A 3 -2.14 -19.55 5.20
CA VAL A 3 -2.15 -21.02 5.25
C VAL A 3 -0.81 -21.55 5.78
N VAL A 4 0.27 -20.81 5.51
CA VAL A 4 1.64 -21.12 5.93
C VAL A 4 2.34 -19.86 6.39
N ASP A 5 3.25 -19.99 7.34
CA ASP A 5 4.09 -18.85 7.76
C ASP A 5 5.03 -18.45 6.62
N THR A 6 4.91 -17.20 6.17
CA THR A 6 5.66 -16.68 5.03
C THR A 6 7.17 -16.61 5.31
N ALA A 7 7.55 -16.41 6.57
CA ALA A 7 8.95 -16.31 6.97
C ALA A 7 9.70 -17.63 6.82
N THR A 8 9.06 -18.71 7.24
CA THR A 8 9.70 -20.05 7.35
C THR A 8 9.44 -20.95 6.15
N HIS A 9 8.31 -20.76 5.47
CA HIS A 9 7.91 -21.63 4.36
C HIS A 9 8.57 -21.24 3.02
N TRP A 10 8.74 -19.94 2.76
CA TRP A 10 9.26 -19.45 1.48
C TRP A 10 10.74 -19.11 1.56
N SER A 11 11.51 -19.58 0.56
CA SER A 11 12.89 -19.12 0.37
C SER A 11 12.93 -17.61 0.06
N ARG A 12 14.09 -16.96 0.20
CA ARG A 12 14.26 -15.54 -0.16
C ARG A 12 13.84 -15.24 -1.60
N ALA A 13 14.10 -16.16 -2.53
CA ALA A 13 13.63 -16.03 -3.92
C ALA A 13 12.10 -16.06 -4.00
N GLY A 14 11.44 -16.98 -3.27
CA GLY A 14 9.99 -17.05 -3.18
C GLY A 14 9.37 -15.80 -2.55
N GLN A 15 9.97 -15.28 -1.49
CA GLN A 15 9.56 -13.99 -0.88
C GLN A 15 9.70 -12.84 -1.87
N GLY A 16 10.75 -12.82 -2.69
CA GLY A 16 10.94 -11.84 -3.76
C GLY A 16 9.84 -11.91 -4.83
N VAL A 17 9.44 -13.12 -5.23
CA VAL A 17 8.30 -13.33 -6.14
C VAL A 17 7.00 -12.82 -5.53
N LEU A 18 6.75 -13.11 -4.25
CA LEU A 18 5.59 -12.58 -3.52
C LEU A 18 5.58 -11.04 -3.52
N MET A 19 6.75 -10.41 -3.28
CA MET A 19 6.88 -8.96 -3.30
C MET A 19 6.51 -8.37 -4.66
N ILE A 20 6.97 -8.96 -5.76
CA ILE A 20 6.60 -8.54 -7.12
C ILE A 20 5.10 -8.73 -7.36
N LEU A 21 4.53 -9.86 -6.93
CA LEU A 21 3.10 -10.11 -7.07
C LEU A 21 2.25 -9.12 -6.26
N MET A 22 2.68 -8.76 -5.04
CA MET A 22 2.02 -7.74 -4.23
C MET A 22 2.06 -6.37 -4.92
N GLU A 23 3.20 -5.99 -5.52
CA GLU A 23 3.34 -4.72 -6.23
C GLU A 23 2.44 -4.67 -7.48
N VAL A 24 2.44 -5.74 -8.29
CA VAL A 24 1.58 -5.86 -9.47
C VAL A 24 0.10 -5.83 -9.09
N GLY A 25 -0.27 -6.54 -8.02
CA GLY A 25 -1.64 -6.61 -7.52
C GLY A 25 -2.11 -5.28 -6.92
N GLY A 26 -1.27 -4.65 -6.09
CA GLY A 26 -1.59 -3.41 -5.39
C GLY A 26 -1.72 -2.21 -6.34
N LEU A 27 -0.85 -2.09 -7.33
CA LEU A 27 -0.99 -1.07 -8.39
C LEU A 27 -2.22 -1.26 -9.27
N GLY A 28 -2.87 -2.43 -9.16
CA GLY A 28 -3.97 -2.84 -10.02
C GLY A 28 -3.50 -3.34 -11.37
N PHE A 29 -4.01 -4.49 -11.78
CA PHE A 29 -3.60 -5.18 -13.02
C PHE A 29 -3.63 -4.25 -14.26
N MET A 30 -4.65 -3.41 -14.38
CA MET A 30 -4.80 -2.50 -15.53
C MET A 30 -3.73 -1.40 -15.55
N SER A 31 -3.40 -0.81 -14.41
CA SER A 31 -2.35 0.22 -14.32
C SER A 31 -0.98 -0.37 -14.62
N THR A 32 -0.69 -1.53 -14.05
CA THR A 32 0.59 -2.26 -14.26
C THR A 32 0.73 -2.73 -15.69
N ALA A 33 -0.32 -3.34 -16.27
CA ALA A 33 -0.32 -3.78 -17.67
C ALA A 33 -0.09 -2.61 -18.62
N THR A 34 -0.72 -1.46 -18.38
CA THR A 34 -0.51 -0.26 -19.20
C THR A 34 0.89 0.29 -19.07
N PHE A 35 1.43 0.35 -17.85
CA PHE A 35 2.80 0.79 -17.60
C PHE A 35 3.82 -0.11 -18.32
N LEU A 36 3.69 -1.43 -18.20
CA LEU A 36 4.54 -2.40 -18.89
C LEU A 36 4.42 -2.27 -20.41
N LEU A 37 3.18 -2.12 -20.92
CA LEU A 37 2.93 -2.01 -22.37
C LEU A 37 3.55 -0.72 -22.94
N VAL A 38 3.53 0.37 -22.18
CA VAL A 38 4.17 1.62 -22.57
C VAL A 38 5.70 1.49 -22.58
N ILE A 39 6.29 0.83 -21.58
CA ILE A 39 7.75 0.59 -21.53
C ILE A 39 8.19 -0.29 -22.73
N ILE A 40 7.47 -1.39 -22.98
CA ILE A 40 7.87 -2.38 -24.00
C ILE A 40 7.62 -1.87 -25.42
N THR A 41 6.48 -1.26 -25.68
CA THR A 41 6.06 -0.92 -27.04
C THR A 41 6.21 0.55 -27.42
N GLN A 42 6.44 1.42 -26.44
CA GLN A 42 6.38 2.88 -26.60
C GLN A 42 5.10 3.38 -27.33
N ARG A 43 4.12 2.50 -27.54
CA ARG A 43 2.86 2.76 -28.23
C ARG A 43 1.69 2.13 -27.49
N VAL A 44 0.74 2.95 -27.07
CA VAL A 44 -0.52 2.46 -26.50
C VAL A 44 -1.53 2.27 -27.64
N THR A 45 -2.00 1.05 -27.83
CA THR A 45 -3.00 0.72 -28.86
C THR A 45 -4.36 1.34 -28.53
N VAL A 46 -5.14 1.72 -29.56
CA VAL A 46 -6.45 2.39 -29.41
C VAL A 46 -7.44 1.56 -28.56
N ALA A 47 -7.39 0.22 -28.67
CA ALA A 47 -8.23 -0.67 -27.88
C ALA A 47 -7.95 -0.57 -26.37
N ASN A 48 -6.68 -0.56 -25.96
CA ASN A 48 -6.29 -0.39 -24.55
C ASN A 48 -6.65 0.99 -24.00
N GLN A 49 -6.68 2.00 -24.88
CA GLN A 49 -7.13 3.35 -24.50
C GLN A 49 -8.63 3.41 -24.19
N LEU A 50 -9.45 2.66 -24.92
CA LEU A 50 -10.91 2.62 -24.69
C LEU A 50 -11.22 1.96 -23.34
N ILE A 51 -10.57 0.84 -23.03
CA ILE A 51 -10.74 0.12 -21.76
C ILE A 51 -10.31 1.01 -20.58
N MET A 52 -9.17 1.68 -20.67
CA MET A 52 -8.68 2.56 -19.61
C MET A 52 -9.53 3.84 -19.46
N ARG A 53 -10.09 4.34 -20.56
CA ARG A 53 -11.02 5.48 -20.55
C ARG A 53 -12.25 5.18 -19.72
N GLU A 54 -12.77 3.95 -19.83
CA GLU A 54 -13.97 3.50 -19.13
C GLU A 54 -13.70 3.29 -17.63
N PHE A 55 -12.53 2.75 -17.28
CA PHE A 55 -12.12 2.52 -15.88
C PHE A 55 -11.63 3.77 -15.15
N LEU A 56 -10.96 4.70 -15.83
CA LEU A 56 -10.29 5.86 -15.21
C LEU A 56 -10.96 7.20 -15.56
N GLY A 57 -12.00 7.22 -16.39
CA GLY A 57 -12.72 8.43 -16.77
C GLY A 57 -11.92 9.47 -17.56
N ILE A 58 -10.78 9.08 -18.19
CA ILE A 58 -9.83 10.01 -18.82
C ILE A 58 -9.96 10.02 -20.35
N SER A 59 -10.13 11.20 -20.93
CA SER A 59 -10.46 11.36 -22.36
C SER A 59 -9.28 11.61 -23.32
N ARG A 60 -8.01 11.75 -22.85
CA ARG A 60 -6.85 12.08 -23.72
C ARG A 60 -5.67 11.12 -23.56
N ARG A 61 -5.02 10.73 -24.68
CA ARG A 61 -3.86 9.83 -24.78
C ARG A 61 -2.68 10.20 -23.87
N SER A 62 -2.33 11.48 -23.83
CA SER A 62 -1.22 11.98 -22.99
C SER A 62 -1.52 11.93 -21.49
N GLY A 63 -2.79 11.84 -21.10
CA GLY A 63 -3.21 11.79 -19.70
C GLY A 63 -2.97 10.42 -19.05
N LEU A 64 -3.19 9.33 -19.78
CA LEU A 64 -3.10 7.96 -19.25
C LEU A 64 -1.66 7.58 -18.85
N LEU A 65 -0.71 7.80 -19.75
CA LEU A 65 0.71 7.55 -19.48
C LEU A 65 1.20 8.38 -18.28
N ARG A 66 0.87 9.67 -18.30
CA ARG A 66 1.24 10.57 -17.20
C ARG A 66 0.64 10.10 -15.88
N LEU A 67 -0.61 9.66 -15.89
CA LEU A 67 -1.29 9.16 -14.70
C LEU A 67 -0.67 7.85 -14.20
N SER A 68 -0.36 6.90 -15.08
CA SER A 68 0.31 5.65 -14.70
C SER A 68 1.70 5.92 -14.08
N ILE A 69 2.49 6.83 -14.67
CA ILE A 69 3.78 7.24 -14.10
C ILE A 69 3.59 7.89 -12.74
N GLN A 70 2.59 8.76 -12.58
CA GLN A 70 2.29 9.40 -11.30
C GLN A 70 1.90 8.36 -10.24
N VAL A 71 1.05 7.40 -10.56
CA VAL A 71 0.64 6.32 -9.66
C VAL A 71 1.86 5.54 -9.17
N VAL A 72 2.69 5.05 -10.09
CA VAL A 72 3.91 4.30 -9.75
C VAL A 72 4.86 5.14 -8.92
N SER A 73 5.07 6.41 -9.30
CA SER A 73 5.98 7.31 -8.57
C SER A 73 5.49 7.60 -7.15
N ILE A 74 4.19 7.80 -6.96
CA ILE A 74 3.58 8.02 -5.64
C ILE A 74 3.72 6.74 -4.79
N SER A 75 3.43 5.55 -5.35
CA SER A 75 3.57 4.28 -4.66
C SER A 75 5.00 4.06 -4.18
N LEU A 76 5.96 4.18 -5.09
CA LEU A 76 7.39 4.02 -4.77
C LEU A 76 7.87 5.04 -3.73
N PHE A 77 7.36 6.27 -3.79
CA PHE A 77 7.71 7.31 -2.81
C PHE A 77 7.25 6.92 -1.40
N PHE A 78 5.99 6.52 -1.23
CA PHE A 78 5.49 6.12 0.10
C PHE A 78 6.12 4.83 0.60
N GLN A 79 6.35 3.85 -0.28
CA GLN A 79 7.06 2.63 0.06
C GLN A 79 8.51 2.92 0.47
N LEU A 80 9.21 3.84 -0.20
CA LEU A 80 10.56 4.25 0.16
C LEU A 80 10.59 4.93 1.55
N VAL A 81 9.64 5.82 1.82
CA VAL A 81 9.53 6.46 3.16
C VAL A 81 9.26 5.40 4.23
N GLY A 82 8.33 4.48 3.99
CA GLY A 82 8.05 3.37 4.91
C GLY A 82 9.25 2.46 5.11
N PHE A 83 9.94 2.09 4.04
CA PHE A 83 11.17 1.32 4.08
C PHE A 83 12.24 1.97 4.96
N LEU A 84 12.47 3.27 4.81
CA LEU A 84 13.48 3.99 5.62
C LEU A 84 13.11 4.02 7.10
N ILE A 85 11.84 4.21 7.44
CA ILE A 85 11.36 4.19 8.83
C ILE A 85 11.51 2.78 9.43
N PHE A 86 11.09 1.74 8.69
CA PHE A 86 11.25 0.36 9.16
C PHE A 86 12.71 -0.03 9.27
N LEU A 87 13.55 0.33 8.31
CA LEU A 87 14.99 0.07 8.34
C LEU A 87 15.63 0.69 9.57
N TRP A 88 15.33 1.96 9.85
CA TRP A 88 15.83 2.64 11.06
C TRP A 88 15.46 1.90 12.35
N ARG A 89 14.24 1.34 12.41
CA ARG A 89 13.78 0.60 13.60
C ARG A 89 14.24 -0.86 13.64
N PHE A 90 14.55 -1.48 12.51
CA PHE A 90 14.97 -2.87 12.43
C PHE A 90 16.48 -3.06 12.57
N LEU A 91 17.29 -2.08 12.18
CA LEU A 91 18.76 -2.15 12.31
C LEU A 91 19.27 -2.49 13.72
N PRO A 92 18.70 -1.97 14.83
CA PRO A 92 19.12 -2.38 16.17
C PRO A 92 18.61 -3.76 16.61
N ILE A 93 17.68 -4.38 15.89
CA ILE A 93 16.99 -5.62 16.28
C ILE A 93 17.50 -6.82 15.47
N PHE A 94 17.79 -6.61 14.19
CA PHE A 94 18.16 -7.66 13.24
C PHE A 94 19.54 -7.40 12.63
N GLU A 95 20.15 -8.46 12.09
CA GLU A 95 21.33 -8.35 11.23
C GLU A 95 21.08 -7.38 10.06
N PRO A 96 22.04 -6.54 9.64
CA PRO A 96 21.79 -5.49 8.64
C PRO A 96 21.19 -5.99 7.33
N SER A 97 21.61 -7.16 6.85
CA SER A 97 21.06 -7.77 5.62
C SER A 97 19.61 -8.21 5.78
N GLU A 98 19.27 -8.71 6.96
CA GLU A 98 17.92 -9.14 7.31
C GLU A 98 17.02 -7.93 7.55
N ALA A 99 17.51 -6.91 8.26
CA ALA A 99 16.79 -5.67 8.51
C ALA A 99 16.36 -4.98 7.20
N VAL A 100 17.26 -4.91 6.21
CA VAL A 100 16.97 -4.36 4.89
C VAL A 100 15.86 -5.16 4.19
N TRP A 101 15.98 -6.50 4.20
CA TRP A 101 15.02 -7.36 3.52
C TRP A 101 13.63 -7.29 4.16
N GLN A 102 13.56 -7.37 5.48
CA GLN A 102 12.30 -7.28 6.23
C GLN A 102 11.65 -5.90 6.10
N ALA A 103 12.44 -4.82 6.17
CA ALA A 103 11.94 -3.47 5.99
C ALA A 103 11.35 -3.25 4.60
N LEU A 104 12.03 -3.74 3.55
CA LEU A 104 11.56 -3.64 2.18
C LEU A 104 10.26 -4.44 1.98
N PHE A 105 10.24 -5.69 2.44
CA PHE A 105 9.07 -6.56 2.31
C PHE A 105 7.86 -5.97 3.04
N LEU A 106 8.04 -5.47 4.26
CA LEU A 106 6.98 -4.90 5.07
C LEU A 106 6.45 -3.58 4.47
N ALA A 107 7.31 -2.75 3.89
CA ALA A 107 6.90 -1.52 3.22
C ALA A 107 6.02 -1.80 1.99
N VAL A 108 6.43 -2.77 1.16
CA VAL A 108 5.65 -3.20 -0.01
C VAL A 108 4.33 -3.84 0.42
N SER A 109 4.36 -4.76 1.39
CA SER A 109 3.18 -5.45 1.91
C SER A 109 2.17 -4.48 2.53
N GLY A 110 2.65 -3.53 3.35
CA GLY A 110 1.81 -2.54 4.02
C GLY A 110 1.14 -1.58 3.04
N PHE A 111 1.89 -1.02 2.10
CA PHE A 111 1.34 -0.10 1.10
C PHE A 111 0.33 -0.77 0.18
N ASN A 112 0.61 -2.00 -0.27
CA ASN A 112 -0.29 -2.75 -1.16
C ASN A 112 -1.45 -3.46 -0.42
N ASN A 113 -1.59 -3.26 0.91
CA ASN A 113 -2.62 -3.91 1.74
C ASN A 113 -2.61 -5.44 1.64
N ALA A 114 -1.43 -6.04 1.41
CA ALA A 114 -1.29 -7.47 1.19
C ALA A 114 -1.35 -8.29 2.49
N GLY A 115 -0.93 -7.72 3.62
CA GLY A 115 -1.03 -8.34 4.94
C GLY A 115 0.01 -9.43 5.21
N PHE A 116 1.02 -9.60 4.34
CA PHE A 116 2.11 -10.54 4.57
C PHE A 116 3.26 -9.90 5.37
N ASN A 117 3.89 -10.69 6.22
CA ASN A 117 5.16 -10.35 6.85
C ASN A 117 6.12 -11.54 6.78
N ILE A 118 7.40 -11.28 6.91
CA ILE A 118 8.46 -12.30 6.91
C ILE A 118 9.30 -12.26 8.18
N ILE A 119 8.76 -11.70 9.26
CA ILE A 119 9.42 -11.63 10.56
C ILE A 119 9.30 -13.00 11.21
N PRO A 120 10.44 -13.67 11.53
CA PRO A 120 10.43 -14.99 12.14
C PRO A 120 9.67 -15.00 13.47
N GLU A 121 9.00 -16.12 13.77
CA GLU A 121 8.29 -16.37 15.03
C GLU A 121 7.13 -15.40 15.35
N SER A 122 6.82 -14.49 14.46
CA SER A 122 5.67 -13.61 14.64
C SER A 122 4.50 -14.05 13.76
N ALA A 123 3.57 -14.81 14.33
CA ALA A 123 2.29 -15.11 13.65
C ALA A 123 1.51 -13.84 13.26
N SER A 124 1.92 -12.69 13.78
CA SER A 124 1.40 -11.36 13.45
C SER A 124 2.37 -10.30 13.99
N MET A 125 2.05 -9.02 13.82
CA MET A 125 2.86 -7.90 14.36
C MET A 125 2.83 -7.76 15.90
N VAL A 126 2.43 -8.80 16.63
CA VAL A 126 2.35 -8.82 18.10
C VAL A 126 3.71 -8.56 18.76
N LEU A 127 4.81 -8.99 18.13
CA LEU A 127 6.15 -8.71 18.61
C LEU A 127 6.42 -7.19 18.76
N PHE A 128 5.79 -6.38 17.90
CA PHE A 128 5.95 -4.93 17.85
C PHE A 128 4.79 -4.17 18.47
N ARG A 129 3.93 -4.82 19.30
CA ARG A 129 2.75 -4.18 19.91
C ARG A 129 3.03 -2.90 20.70
N LYS A 130 4.26 -2.77 21.23
CA LYS A 130 4.73 -1.58 21.96
C LYS A 130 5.50 -0.58 21.09
N GLU A 131 5.78 -0.92 19.84
CA GLU A 131 6.60 -0.12 18.93
C GLU A 131 5.72 0.82 18.09
N MET A 132 5.38 1.97 18.67
CA MET A 132 4.49 2.96 18.05
C MET A 132 4.96 3.40 16.66
N TRP A 133 6.27 3.48 16.41
CA TRP A 133 6.81 3.89 15.13
C TRP A 133 6.56 2.85 14.03
N ILE A 134 6.73 1.57 14.33
CA ILE A 134 6.49 0.48 13.37
C ILE A 134 5.00 0.38 13.07
N LEU A 135 4.15 0.29 14.10
CA LEU A 135 2.70 0.17 13.92
C LEU A 135 2.11 1.42 13.29
N GLY A 136 2.55 2.62 13.70
CA GLY A 136 2.09 3.87 13.13
C GLY A 136 2.47 4.04 11.66
N CYS A 137 3.71 3.68 11.29
CA CYS A 137 4.16 3.69 9.90
C CYS A 137 3.37 2.68 9.06
N LEU A 138 3.19 1.45 9.56
CA LEU A 138 2.43 0.41 8.88
C LEU A 138 0.98 0.85 8.65
N THR A 139 0.33 1.39 9.69
CA THR A 139 -1.03 1.92 9.59
C THR A 139 -1.12 3.06 8.57
N ALA A 140 -0.16 3.98 8.57
CA ALA A 140 -0.13 5.07 7.59
C ALA A 140 0.01 4.55 6.15
N LEU A 141 0.89 3.54 5.92
CA LEU A 141 1.03 2.90 4.61
C LEU A 141 -0.26 2.22 4.16
N ILE A 142 -0.91 1.46 5.04
CA ILE A 142 -2.20 0.79 4.79
C ILE A 142 -3.27 1.82 4.39
N ILE A 143 -3.36 2.91 5.14
CA ILE A 143 -4.34 3.98 4.88
C ILE A 143 -4.07 4.63 3.52
N VAL A 144 -2.83 5.05 3.26
CA VAL A 144 -2.46 5.72 2.01
C VAL A 144 -2.60 4.78 0.81
N GLY A 145 -2.16 3.53 0.95
CA GLY A 145 -2.27 2.52 -0.10
C GLY A 145 -3.71 2.09 -0.39
N GLY A 146 -4.60 2.17 0.60
CA GLY A 146 -6.04 1.91 0.44
C GLY A 146 -6.82 3.05 -0.23
N ILE A 147 -6.23 4.26 -0.31
CA ILE A 147 -6.86 5.38 -1.01
C ILE A 147 -6.69 5.22 -2.53
N SER A 148 -7.77 5.46 -3.28
CA SER A 148 -7.70 5.41 -4.74
C SER A 148 -6.60 6.33 -5.31
N TYR A 149 -5.85 5.83 -6.27
CA TYR A 149 -4.76 6.60 -6.92
C TYR A 149 -5.23 7.90 -7.58
N SER A 150 -6.49 7.96 -8.04
CA SER A 150 -7.07 9.19 -8.55
C SER A 150 -7.13 10.28 -7.48
N ILE A 151 -7.45 9.91 -6.25
CA ILE A 151 -7.48 10.83 -5.10
C ILE A 151 -6.06 11.28 -4.74
N LEU A 152 -5.09 10.35 -4.72
CA LEU A 152 -3.68 10.70 -4.48
C LEU A 152 -3.13 11.65 -5.54
N ALA A 153 -3.52 11.45 -6.81
CA ALA A 153 -3.17 12.36 -7.90
C ALA A 153 -3.83 13.75 -7.75
N GLU A 154 -5.06 13.81 -7.26
CA GLU A 154 -5.73 15.08 -6.93
C GLU A 154 -5.06 15.80 -5.75
N PHE A 155 -4.64 15.08 -4.71
CA PHE A 155 -3.85 15.65 -3.61
C PHE A 155 -2.55 16.29 -4.10
N ALA A 156 -1.85 15.62 -5.01
CA ALA A 156 -0.61 16.17 -5.60
C ALA A 156 -0.87 17.42 -6.45
N ARG A 157 -2.06 17.52 -7.06
CA ARG A 157 -2.43 18.61 -7.97
C ARG A 157 -3.11 19.79 -7.29
N PHE A 158 -3.96 19.56 -6.29
CA PHE A 158 -4.79 20.57 -5.66
C PHE A 158 -4.49 20.69 -4.17
N LYS A 159 -4.06 21.86 -3.73
CA LYS A 159 -3.80 22.16 -2.30
C LYS A 159 -5.08 22.41 -1.47
N ARG A 160 -6.26 22.52 -2.10
CA ARG A 160 -7.52 22.85 -1.43
C ARG A 160 -8.54 21.73 -1.65
N PHE A 161 -9.07 21.18 -0.56
CA PHE A 161 -10.12 20.17 -0.56
C PHE A 161 -11.36 20.55 -1.38
N SER A 162 -11.70 21.85 -1.41
CA SER A 162 -12.84 22.36 -2.19
C SER A 162 -12.71 22.20 -3.71
N ARG A 163 -11.49 21.90 -4.21
CA ARG A 163 -11.21 21.69 -5.65
C ARG A 163 -11.19 20.21 -6.05
N PHE A 164 -11.38 19.32 -5.09
CA PHE A 164 -11.45 17.89 -5.35
C PHE A 164 -12.78 17.53 -6.03
N SER A 165 -12.76 16.48 -6.84
CA SER A 165 -13.97 15.91 -7.43
C SER A 165 -14.96 15.48 -6.34
N LEU A 166 -16.25 15.40 -6.69
CA LEU A 166 -17.28 14.93 -5.75
C LEU A 166 -16.96 13.51 -5.26
N ASP A 167 -16.53 12.63 -6.18
CA ASP A 167 -16.15 11.25 -5.87
C ASP A 167 -15.02 11.21 -4.84
N SER A 168 -13.96 11.99 -5.05
CA SER A 168 -12.82 12.05 -4.12
C SER A 168 -13.24 12.55 -2.73
N ARG A 169 -14.12 13.55 -2.66
CA ARG A 169 -14.62 14.05 -1.37
C ARG A 169 -15.47 13.00 -0.67
N MET A 170 -16.36 12.32 -1.39
CA MET A 170 -17.21 11.27 -0.82
C MET A 170 -16.36 10.12 -0.29
N VAL A 171 -15.38 9.63 -1.07
CA VAL A 171 -14.50 8.54 -0.64
C VAL A 171 -13.71 8.93 0.61
N ILE A 172 -13.12 10.14 0.66
CA ILE A 172 -12.36 10.60 1.83
C ILE A 172 -13.26 10.68 3.06
N VAL A 173 -14.44 11.30 2.96
CA VAL A 173 -15.35 11.46 4.08
C VAL A 173 -15.87 10.11 4.57
N LEU A 174 -16.33 9.23 3.64
CA LEU A 174 -16.81 7.91 4.00
C LEU A 174 -15.72 7.04 4.62
N SER A 175 -14.49 7.07 4.10
CA SER A 175 -13.37 6.34 4.68
C SER A 175 -13.07 6.81 6.10
N LEU A 176 -13.03 8.13 6.34
CA LEU A 176 -12.81 8.67 7.68
C LEU A 176 -13.94 8.27 8.65
N VAL A 177 -15.19 8.34 8.23
CA VAL A 177 -16.33 7.92 9.04
C VAL A 177 -16.24 6.42 9.37
N LEU A 178 -15.96 5.58 8.38
CA LEU A 178 -15.84 4.13 8.59
C LEU A 178 -14.66 3.77 9.50
N TRP A 179 -13.52 4.45 9.39
CA TRP A 179 -12.37 4.23 10.29
C TRP A 179 -12.70 4.64 11.71
N LEU A 180 -13.34 5.80 11.91
CA LEU A 180 -13.74 6.26 13.26
C LEU A 180 -14.79 5.34 13.87
N LEU A 181 -15.80 4.94 13.11
CA LEU A 181 -16.82 4.00 13.57
C LEU A 181 -16.21 2.63 13.90
N GLY A 182 -15.35 2.09 13.03
CA GLY A 182 -14.67 0.83 13.28
C GLY A 182 -13.79 0.89 14.53
N ALA A 183 -13.00 1.96 14.69
CA ALA A 183 -12.18 2.17 15.87
C ALA A 183 -13.04 2.29 17.15
N MET A 184 -14.16 3.01 17.09
CA MET A 184 -15.07 3.16 18.23
C MET A 184 -15.72 1.82 18.61
N VAL A 185 -16.23 1.09 17.64
CA VAL A 185 -16.85 -0.24 17.87
C VAL A 185 -15.82 -1.20 18.46
N PHE A 186 -14.61 -1.24 17.91
CA PHE A 186 -13.53 -2.10 18.41
C PHE A 186 -13.13 -1.70 19.83
N PHE A 187 -12.97 -0.39 20.10
CA PHE A 187 -12.63 0.11 21.42
C PHE A 187 -13.69 -0.26 22.45
N VAL A 188 -14.97 -0.08 22.13
CA VAL A 188 -16.08 -0.42 23.05
C VAL A 188 -16.17 -1.91 23.31
N SER A 189 -15.99 -2.76 22.26
CA SER A 189 -16.07 -4.21 22.40
C SER A 189 -14.90 -4.79 23.21
N GLU A 190 -13.70 -4.20 23.07
CA GLU A 190 -12.48 -4.71 23.70
C GLU A 190 -12.12 -3.98 25.02
N PHE A 191 -12.89 -2.96 25.42
CA PHE A 191 -12.59 -2.13 26.60
C PHE A 191 -12.46 -2.94 27.91
N GLY A 192 -13.22 -4.04 28.03
CA GLY A 192 -13.18 -4.93 29.18
C GLY A 192 -12.24 -6.13 29.06
N ASN A 193 -11.60 -6.30 27.91
CA ASN A 193 -10.77 -7.47 27.62
C ASN A 193 -9.32 -7.25 28.10
N GLU A 194 -8.95 -7.97 29.16
CA GLU A 194 -7.60 -7.87 29.76
C GLU A 194 -6.48 -8.41 28.83
N ALA A 195 -6.82 -9.18 27.81
CA ALA A 195 -5.85 -9.72 26.86
C ALA A 195 -5.47 -8.70 25.76
N THR A 196 -6.29 -7.67 25.53
CA THR A 196 -6.09 -6.72 24.43
C THR A 196 -5.73 -5.30 24.86
N LEU A 197 -6.49 -4.70 25.78
CA LEU A 197 -6.33 -3.28 26.17
C LEU A 197 -5.80 -3.06 27.58
N LYS A 198 -5.66 -4.10 28.40
CA LYS A 198 -5.00 -4.06 29.68
C LYS A 198 -3.75 -4.94 29.66
#